data_0706dadbe670ec0a3dd85c5e45bc41dc
#
_entry.id   0706dadbe670ec0a3dd85c5e45bc41dc
#
_cell.length_a   1.000
_cell.length_b   1.000
_cell.length_c   1.000
_cell.angle_alpha   90.00
_cell.angle_beta   90.00
_cell.angle_gamma   90.00
#
_symmetry.space_group_name_H-M   'P 1'
#
loop_
_entity.id
_entity.type
_entity.pdbx_description
1 polymer ?
#
loop_
_entity_poly.entity_id
_entity_poly.type
_entity_poly.pdbx_seq_one_letter_code
_entity_poly.pdbx_strand_id
1 'polypeptide(L)'
;MRMTRYFLPVLRENPAEAQIVSHRLMLRAGMIKQNAAGIYSWLPLGFKVLRKIENIVHEEQQRAGHIPMLMPTLQPADLWRESGRYDDYGEEMLRIKDRVLKTDDDPTRLKRTSR
;
A
#
# COMPACT_ATOMS: atom_id res chain seq x y z
N MET A 1 -0.38 -29.50 2.52
CA MET A 1 -0.69 -28.49 3.57
C MET A 1 -1.77 -29.06 4.45
N ARG A 2 -1.54 -29.18 5.78
CA ARG A 2 -2.54 -29.72 6.70
C ARG A 2 -3.39 -28.54 7.22
N MET A 3 -4.71 -28.61 7.10
CA MET A 3 -5.63 -27.58 7.59
C MET A 3 -5.50 -27.32 9.10
N THR A 4 -5.12 -28.33 9.89
CA THR A 4 -4.88 -28.21 11.34
C THR A 4 -3.72 -27.29 11.73
N ARG A 5 -2.83 -26.97 10.80
CA ARG A 5 -1.67 -26.07 10.99
C ARG A 5 -1.76 -24.78 10.19
N TYR A 6 -2.88 -24.56 9.52
CA TYR A 6 -3.06 -23.40 8.67
C TYR A 6 -4.07 -22.44 9.28
N PHE A 7 -3.68 -21.19 9.44
CA PHE A 7 -4.59 -20.16 9.94
C PHE A 7 -5.62 -19.82 8.86
N LEU A 8 -6.83 -20.34 9.04
CA LEU A 8 -7.94 -20.18 8.10
C LEU A 8 -9.24 -19.88 8.88
N PRO A 9 -9.46 -18.64 9.30
CA PRO A 9 -10.67 -18.23 10.02
C PRO A 9 -11.85 -18.09 9.05
N VAL A 10 -12.57 -19.18 8.82
CA VAL A 10 -13.74 -19.23 7.93
C VAL A 10 -14.97 -18.73 8.68
N LEU A 11 -15.75 -17.84 8.07
CA LEU A 11 -17.01 -17.36 8.60
C LEU A 11 -18.18 -18.17 8.05
N ARG A 12 -19.13 -18.57 8.92
CA ARG A 12 -20.35 -19.27 8.53
C ARG A 12 -21.40 -18.32 7.95
N GLU A 13 -21.49 -17.13 8.50
CA GLU A 13 -22.47 -16.11 8.13
C GLU A 13 -21.94 -15.14 7.10
N ASN A 14 -22.84 -14.51 6.36
CA ASN A 14 -22.48 -13.45 5.44
C ASN A 14 -22.26 -12.15 6.23
N PRO A 15 -21.09 -11.49 6.11
CA PRO A 15 -20.90 -10.19 6.70
C PRO A 15 -21.91 -9.18 6.11
N ALA A 16 -22.65 -8.48 6.97
CA ALA A 16 -23.67 -7.52 6.56
C ALA A 16 -23.09 -6.36 5.72
N GLU A 17 -21.84 -6.05 5.93
CA GLU A 17 -21.12 -4.95 5.26
C GLU A 17 -20.68 -5.26 3.83
N ALA A 18 -20.67 -6.56 3.44
CA ALA A 18 -20.17 -6.99 2.14
C ALA A 18 -21.32 -7.11 1.12
N GLN A 19 -21.58 -6.03 0.39
CA GLN A 19 -22.58 -5.99 -0.67
C GLN A 19 -22.14 -6.74 -1.94
N ILE A 20 -20.85 -6.66 -2.29
CA ILE A 20 -20.28 -7.29 -3.49
C ILE A 20 -20.00 -8.77 -3.21
N VAL A 21 -20.41 -9.64 -4.13
CA VAL A 21 -20.30 -11.10 -3.99
C VAL A 21 -18.84 -11.55 -3.76
N SER A 22 -17.89 -11.04 -4.54
CA SER A 22 -16.48 -11.36 -4.39
C SER A 22 -15.92 -10.96 -3.03
N HIS A 23 -16.23 -9.76 -2.55
CA HIS A 23 -15.83 -9.29 -1.22
C HIS A 23 -16.39 -10.20 -0.11
N ARG A 24 -17.67 -10.54 -0.19
CA ARG A 24 -18.34 -11.45 0.74
C ARG A 24 -17.68 -12.83 0.78
N LEU A 25 -17.36 -13.39 -0.39
CA LEU A 25 -16.70 -14.69 -0.48
C LEU A 25 -15.26 -14.65 0.07
N MET A 26 -14.52 -13.58 -0.18
CA MET A 26 -13.17 -13.41 0.38
C MET A 26 -13.16 -13.32 1.91
N LEU A 27 -14.12 -12.60 2.50
CA LEU A 27 -14.28 -12.53 3.95
C LEU A 27 -14.67 -13.89 4.53
N ARG A 28 -15.65 -14.58 3.93
CA ARG A 28 -16.10 -15.89 4.38
C ARG A 28 -15.03 -16.96 4.27
N ALA A 29 -14.26 -16.97 3.20
CA ALA A 29 -13.16 -17.91 2.99
C ALA A 29 -11.93 -17.64 3.90
N GLY A 30 -11.96 -16.62 4.73
CA GLY A 30 -10.82 -16.25 5.57
C GLY A 30 -9.60 -15.82 4.75
N MET A 31 -9.82 -15.18 3.62
CA MET A 31 -8.75 -14.64 2.78
C MET A 31 -8.33 -13.23 3.22
N ILE A 32 -9.27 -12.45 3.71
CA ILE A 32 -9.07 -11.09 4.20
C ILE A 32 -9.81 -10.88 5.51
N LYS A 33 -9.33 -9.94 6.32
CA LYS A 33 -9.99 -9.42 7.53
C LYS A 33 -10.09 -7.92 7.43
N GLN A 34 -11.25 -7.37 7.63
CA GLN A 34 -11.45 -5.92 7.72
C GLN A 34 -10.98 -5.41 9.07
N ASN A 35 -10.11 -4.41 9.07
CA ASN A 35 -9.64 -3.74 10.29
C ASN A 35 -10.40 -2.43 10.52
N ALA A 36 -10.68 -1.70 9.44
CA ALA A 36 -11.49 -0.50 9.42
C ALA A 36 -12.11 -0.34 8.03
N ALA A 37 -12.98 0.64 7.83
CA ALA A 37 -13.56 0.94 6.52
C ALA A 37 -12.44 1.19 5.49
N GLY A 38 -12.41 0.38 4.42
CA GLY A 38 -11.39 0.45 3.38
C GLY A 38 -10.02 -0.12 3.74
N ILE A 39 -9.80 -0.57 4.97
CA ILE A 39 -8.50 -1.10 5.43
C ILE A 39 -8.63 -2.58 5.76
N TYR A 40 -7.87 -3.40 5.05
CA TYR A 40 -7.92 -4.86 5.15
C TYR A 40 -6.56 -5.46 5.46
N SER A 41 -6.56 -6.52 6.27
CA SER A 41 -5.42 -7.43 6.42
C SER A 41 -5.59 -8.62 5.51
N TRP A 42 -4.57 -8.94 4.74
CA TRP A 42 -4.52 -10.15 3.94
C TRP A 42 -4.10 -11.33 4.81
N LEU A 43 -4.98 -12.30 4.95
CA LEU A 43 -4.70 -13.53 5.68
C LEU A 43 -3.91 -14.52 4.81
N PRO A 44 -3.32 -15.59 5.37
CA PRO A 44 -2.38 -16.44 4.65
C PRO A 44 -2.88 -16.96 3.31
N LEU A 45 -4.16 -17.37 3.22
CA LEU A 45 -4.75 -17.85 1.98
C LEU A 45 -4.89 -16.73 0.95
N GLY A 46 -5.42 -15.58 1.36
CA GLY A 46 -5.58 -14.42 0.50
C GLY A 46 -4.23 -13.86 0.04
N PHE A 47 -3.27 -13.77 0.94
CA PHE A 47 -1.92 -13.33 0.60
C PHE A 47 -1.24 -14.25 -0.44
N LYS A 48 -1.44 -15.56 -0.32
CA LYS A 48 -0.93 -16.51 -1.33
C LYS A 48 -1.53 -16.27 -2.72
N VAL A 49 -2.82 -15.96 -2.79
CA VAL A 49 -3.49 -15.61 -4.06
C VAL A 49 -2.96 -14.28 -4.60
N LEU A 50 -2.84 -13.27 -3.75
CA LEU A 50 -2.30 -11.96 -4.11
C LEU A 50 -0.90 -12.09 -4.73
N ARG A 51 -0.02 -12.85 -4.09
CA ARG A 51 1.35 -13.11 -4.61
C ARG A 51 1.35 -13.82 -5.96
N LYS A 52 0.40 -14.72 -6.21
CA LYS A 52 0.29 -15.35 -7.54
C LYS A 52 -0.13 -14.35 -8.61
N ILE A 53 -1.08 -13.48 -8.31
CA ILE A 53 -1.50 -12.42 -9.24
C ILE A 53 -0.34 -11.46 -9.51
N GLU A 54 0.37 -11.03 -8.47
CA GLU A 54 1.55 -10.18 -8.58
C GLU A 54 2.61 -10.80 -9.50
N ASN A 55 2.90 -12.09 -9.34
CA ASN A 55 3.87 -12.80 -10.18
C ASN A 55 3.41 -12.83 -11.65
N ILE A 56 2.13 -13.11 -11.92
CA ILE A 56 1.60 -13.11 -13.28
C ILE A 56 1.76 -11.73 -13.93
N VAL A 57 1.37 -10.68 -13.22
CA VAL A 57 1.51 -9.30 -13.72
C VAL A 57 2.98 -8.98 -13.98
N HIS A 58 3.86 -9.37 -13.05
CA HIS A 58 5.29 -9.13 -13.17
C HIS A 58 5.90 -9.84 -14.39
N GLU A 59 5.56 -11.12 -14.60
CA GLU A 59 6.01 -11.89 -15.76
C GLU A 59 5.54 -11.29 -17.08
N GLU A 60 4.28 -10.87 -17.17
CA GLU A 60 3.74 -10.25 -18.39
C GLU A 60 4.39 -8.88 -18.67
N GLN A 61 4.61 -8.07 -17.64
CA GLN A 61 5.31 -6.80 -17.78
C GLN A 61 6.76 -7.00 -18.24
N GLN A 62 7.48 -7.93 -17.65
CA GLN A 62 8.86 -8.27 -18.08
C GLN A 62 8.89 -8.79 -19.52
N ARG A 63 7.92 -9.61 -19.91
CA ARG A 63 7.81 -10.12 -21.29
C ARG A 63 7.57 -8.97 -22.29
N ALA A 64 6.89 -7.92 -21.87
CA ALA A 64 6.71 -6.68 -22.65
C ALA A 64 7.94 -5.75 -22.62
N GLY A 65 9.04 -6.13 -21.97
CA GLY A 65 10.28 -5.36 -21.91
C GLY A 65 10.37 -4.34 -20.77
N HIS A 66 9.44 -4.36 -19.81
CA HIS A 66 9.50 -3.47 -18.64
C HIS A 66 10.54 -3.95 -17.63
N ILE A 67 11.27 -3.01 -17.04
CA ILE A 67 12.27 -3.27 -16.01
C ILE A 67 11.65 -2.96 -14.65
N PRO A 68 11.56 -3.95 -13.75
CA PRO A 68 11.01 -3.73 -12.42
C PRO A 68 11.95 -2.89 -11.56
N MET A 69 11.39 -1.97 -10.79
CA MET A 69 12.12 -1.19 -9.79
C MET A 69 11.29 -1.02 -8.52
N LEU A 70 11.94 -0.84 -7.41
CA LEU A 70 11.31 -0.52 -6.14
C LEU A 70 11.68 0.93 -5.77
N MET A 71 10.68 1.80 -5.79
CA MET A 71 10.84 3.20 -5.38
C MET A 71 10.38 3.39 -3.93
N PRO A 72 10.94 4.39 -3.20
CA PRO A 72 10.47 4.71 -1.87
C PRO A 72 9.01 5.13 -1.86
N THR A 73 8.26 4.65 -0.87
CA THR A 73 6.85 5.03 -0.68
C THR A 73 6.72 6.48 -0.20
N LEU A 74 7.70 6.93 0.61
CA LEU A 74 7.78 8.31 1.08
C LEU A 74 8.77 9.09 0.22
N GLN A 75 8.36 10.27 -0.22
CA GLN A 75 9.19 11.15 -1.04
C GLN A 75 9.38 12.50 -0.36
N PRO A 76 10.56 13.14 -0.54
CA PRO A 76 10.80 14.49 -0.03
C PRO A 76 9.80 15.50 -0.64
N ALA A 77 9.28 16.41 0.19
CA ALA A 77 8.35 17.44 -0.24
C ALA A 77 8.96 18.39 -1.29
N ASP A 78 10.28 18.55 -1.27
CA ASP A 78 10.98 19.47 -2.19
C ASP A 78 10.81 19.07 -3.66
N LEU A 79 10.79 17.76 -3.98
CA LEU A 79 10.53 17.28 -5.34
C LEU A 79 9.14 17.69 -5.86
N TRP A 80 8.16 17.69 -4.95
CA TRP A 80 6.78 18.07 -5.28
C TRP A 80 6.61 19.58 -5.40
N ARG A 81 7.34 20.35 -4.60
CA ARG A 81 7.40 21.82 -4.70
C ARG A 81 8.07 22.27 -6.00
N GLU A 82 9.20 21.63 -6.37
CA GLU A 82 9.90 21.92 -7.61
C GLU A 82 9.03 21.68 -8.85
N SER A 83 8.21 20.63 -8.84
CA SER A 83 7.26 20.35 -9.93
C SER A 83 5.97 21.18 -9.88
N GLY A 84 5.77 22.02 -8.86
CA GLY A 84 4.55 22.82 -8.64
C GLY A 84 3.34 22.01 -8.17
N ARG A 85 3.47 20.69 -8.03
CA ARG A 85 2.35 19.78 -7.71
C ARG A 85 2.03 19.68 -6.23
N TYR A 86 2.85 20.24 -5.36
CA TYR A 86 2.68 20.10 -3.91
C TYR A 86 1.36 20.69 -3.42
N ASP A 87 0.94 21.82 -3.98
CA ASP A 87 -0.30 22.49 -3.62
C ASP A 87 -1.49 21.99 -4.46
N ASP A 88 -1.26 21.61 -5.71
CA ASP A 88 -2.31 21.11 -6.62
C ASP A 88 -2.97 19.83 -6.12
N TYR A 89 -2.25 18.97 -5.43
CA TYR A 89 -2.81 17.72 -4.84
C TYR A 89 -3.64 17.98 -3.56
N GLY A 90 -3.58 19.16 -2.99
CA GLY A 90 -4.43 19.59 -1.87
C GLY A 90 -4.48 18.59 -0.70
N GLU A 91 -5.70 18.23 -0.31
CA GLU A 91 -5.97 17.33 0.83
C GLU A 91 -5.78 15.84 0.49
N GLU A 92 -5.71 15.46 -0.77
CA GLU A 92 -5.50 14.06 -1.20
C GLU A 92 -4.08 13.57 -0.87
N MET A 93 -3.12 14.48 -0.73
CA MET A 93 -1.75 14.16 -0.38
C MET A 93 -1.59 13.96 1.13
N LEU A 94 -1.19 12.74 1.53
CA LEU A 94 -0.81 12.48 2.92
C LEU A 94 0.54 13.12 3.23
N ARG A 95 0.52 14.15 4.08
CA ARG A 95 1.72 14.91 4.49
C ARG A 95 2.19 14.43 5.85
N ILE A 96 3.43 13.96 5.92
CA ILE A 96 4.07 13.49 7.15
C ILE A 96 5.15 14.49 7.54
N LYS A 97 5.16 14.92 8.79
CA LYS A 97 6.23 15.74 9.37
C LYS A 97 7.19 14.83 10.10
N ASP A 98 8.47 14.94 9.77
CA ASP A 98 9.53 14.24 10.51
C ASP A 98 9.73 14.97 11.86
N ARG A 99 9.92 14.19 12.92
CA ARG A 99 10.26 14.72 14.26
C ARG A 99 11.68 15.27 14.34
N VAL A 100 12.56 14.77 13.47
CA VAL A 100 14.00 15.09 13.48
C VAL A 100 14.32 16.25 12.56
N LEU A 101 13.52 16.47 11.51
CA LEU A 101 13.70 17.63 10.64
C LEU A 101 13.25 18.87 11.42
N LYS A 102 14.22 19.65 11.84
CA LYS A 102 14.01 21.00 12.33
C LYS A 102 13.24 21.78 11.27
N THR A 103 12.27 22.57 11.71
CA THR A 103 11.46 23.46 10.86
C THR A 103 12.34 24.27 9.91
N ASP A 104 11.75 24.71 8.78
CA ASP A 104 12.42 25.51 7.74
C ASP A 104 13.13 26.79 8.26
N ASP A 105 12.89 27.18 9.52
CA ASP A 105 13.49 28.31 10.22
C ASP A 105 14.81 27.98 10.94
N ASP A 106 15.37 26.78 10.78
CA ASP A 106 16.66 26.46 11.43
C ASP A 106 17.83 27.12 10.68
N PRO A 107 18.48 28.12 11.25
CA PRO A 107 19.59 28.83 10.62
C PRO A 107 20.85 27.98 10.41
N THR A 108 20.85 26.73 10.93
CA THR A 108 21.98 25.78 10.77
C THR A 108 21.82 24.88 9.52
N ARG A 109 20.80 25.08 8.72
CA ARG A 109 20.62 24.37 7.46
C ARG A 109 21.68 24.83 6.46
N LEU A 110 22.77 24.08 6.38
CA LEU A 110 23.80 24.27 5.35
C LEU A 110 23.12 24.29 3.98
N LYS A 111 23.06 25.46 3.34
CA LYS A 111 22.68 25.62 1.94
C LYS A 111 23.63 24.72 1.15
N ARG A 112 23.14 23.58 0.69
CA ARG A 112 23.84 22.80 -0.34
C ARG A 112 23.85 23.67 -1.59
N THR A 113 24.92 24.41 -1.76
CA THR A 113 25.22 25.06 -3.03
C THR A 113 25.39 23.99 -4.07
N SER A 114 24.46 23.97 -5.02
CA SER A 114 24.60 23.24 -6.28
C SER A 114 25.85 23.71 -6.98
N ARG A 115 26.80 22.82 -7.19
CA ARG A 115 27.79 22.93 -8.25
C ARG A 115 27.35 22.00 -9.39
#